data_a3205c4a887239284762d1b537ca5bdb
#
_entry.id   a3205c4a887239284762d1b537ca5bdb
#
_cell.length_a   1.000
_cell.length_b   1.000
_cell.length_c   1.000
_cell.angle_alpha   90.00
_cell.angle_beta   90.00
_cell.angle_gamma   90.00
#
_symmetry.space_group_name_H-M   'P 1'
#
loop_
_entity.id
_entity.type
_entity.pdbx_description
1 polymer ?
#
loop_
_entity_poly.entity_id
_entity_poly.type
_entity_poly.pdbx_seq_one_letter_code
_entity_poly.pdbx_strand_id
1 'polypeptide(L)'
;MRVLRLVLDTNIWLDWLVFAEPSVGPIRQAVVARRAAVYIDERCEAELERVLAYDLGKHSIDAEARAACLAACRRVALRVAAPEALQAELPQCRDPDDQKFLELALAVRADYLVTKDQALLELARRVSTFLIATPAELVAKL
;
A
#
# COMPACT_ATOMS: atom_id res chain seq x y z
N MET A 1 -10.08 12.10 -17.71
CA MET A 1 -10.30 11.47 -16.38
C MET A 1 -8.98 11.38 -15.64
N ARG A 2 -8.97 11.83 -14.41
CA ARG A 2 -7.78 11.78 -13.58
C ARG A 2 -7.58 10.36 -13.01
N VAL A 3 -6.36 9.86 -13.12
CA VAL A 3 -5.99 8.57 -12.53
C VAL A 3 -5.62 8.82 -11.06
N LEU A 4 -6.27 8.13 -10.14
CA LEU A 4 -5.95 8.23 -8.72
C LEU A 4 -4.59 7.59 -8.44
N ARG A 5 -3.78 8.25 -7.63
CA ARG A 5 -2.48 7.73 -7.21
C ARG A 5 -2.60 7.14 -5.81
N LEU A 6 -2.25 5.88 -5.68
CA LEU A 6 -2.43 5.14 -4.43
C LEU A 6 -1.10 4.57 -3.94
N VAL A 7 -0.96 4.53 -2.63
CA VAL A 7 0.06 3.74 -1.94
C VAL A 7 -0.69 2.80 -1.01
N LEU A 8 -0.35 1.53 -1.04
CA LEU A 8 -0.95 0.50 -0.20
C LEU A 8 0.07 0.06 0.84
N ASP A 9 -0.35 -0.06 2.11
CA ASP A 9 0.55 -0.65 3.09
C ASP A 9 0.64 -2.17 2.86
N THR A 10 1.54 -2.82 3.57
CA THR A 10 1.82 -4.24 3.35
C THR A 10 0.58 -5.10 3.59
N ASN A 11 -0.22 -4.80 4.60
CA ASN A 11 -1.42 -5.60 4.89
C ASN A 11 -2.47 -5.49 3.79
N ILE A 12 -2.59 -4.34 3.14
CA ILE A 12 -3.49 -4.19 2.01
C ILE A 12 -3.00 -5.01 0.81
N TRP A 13 -1.69 -5.03 0.57
CA TRP A 13 -1.13 -5.91 -0.45
C TRP A 13 -1.43 -7.39 -0.14
N LEU A 14 -1.33 -7.81 1.12
CA LEU A 14 -1.67 -9.18 1.51
C LEU A 14 -3.15 -9.48 1.27
N ASP A 15 -4.04 -8.53 1.59
CA ASP A 15 -5.46 -8.68 1.33
C ASP A 15 -5.74 -8.87 -0.16
N TRP A 16 -4.96 -8.24 -1.01
CA TRP A 16 -5.09 -8.36 -2.46
C TRP A 16 -4.49 -9.68 -2.97
N LEU A 17 -3.26 -9.99 -2.52
CA LEU A 17 -2.46 -11.05 -3.13
C LEU A 17 -2.72 -12.44 -2.52
N VAL A 18 -3.04 -12.50 -1.23
CA VAL A 18 -3.12 -13.75 -0.47
C VAL A 18 -4.55 -14.03 -0.02
N PHE A 19 -5.19 -13.06 0.64
CA PHE A 19 -6.45 -13.30 1.34
C PHE A 19 -7.68 -13.09 0.46
N ALA A 20 -7.53 -12.48 -0.71
CA ALA A 20 -8.64 -12.14 -1.62
C ALA A 20 -9.76 -11.41 -0.86
N GLU A 21 -9.39 -10.44 -0.02
CA GLU A 21 -10.33 -9.71 0.84
C GLU A 21 -11.32 -8.93 -0.01
N PRO A 22 -12.64 -9.13 0.17
CA PRO A 22 -13.65 -8.47 -0.66
C PRO A 22 -13.55 -6.94 -0.68
N SER A 23 -13.14 -6.32 0.44
CA SER A 23 -13.04 -4.86 0.53
C SER A 23 -11.98 -4.27 -0.41
N VAL A 24 -11.03 -5.08 -0.88
CA VAL A 24 -9.96 -4.65 -1.78
C VAL A 24 -10.34 -4.87 -3.25
N GLY A 25 -11.35 -5.69 -3.53
CA GLY A 25 -11.80 -5.99 -4.89
C GLY A 25 -12.03 -4.76 -5.75
N PRO A 26 -12.83 -3.77 -5.28
CA PRO A 26 -13.06 -2.56 -6.08
C PRO A 26 -11.80 -1.76 -6.37
N ILE A 27 -10.82 -1.75 -5.45
CA ILE A 27 -9.54 -1.09 -5.67
C ILE A 27 -8.79 -1.79 -6.79
N ARG A 28 -8.74 -3.12 -6.73
CA ARG A 28 -8.10 -3.93 -7.78
C ARG A 28 -8.74 -3.66 -9.13
N GLN A 29 -10.07 -3.63 -9.18
CA GLN A 29 -10.81 -3.35 -10.42
C GLN A 29 -10.46 -1.97 -10.97
N ALA A 30 -10.35 -0.95 -10.11
CA ALA A 30 -9.97 0.39 -10.52
C ALA A 30 -8.57 0.42 -11.12
N VAL A 31 -7.62 -0.33 -10.55
CA VAL A 31 -6.24 -0.41 -11.05
C VAL A 31 -6.22 -1.12 -12.41
N VAL A 32 -6.92 -2.24 -12.53
CA VAL A 32 -7.00 -2.98 -13.81
C VAL A 32 -7.65 -2.12 -14.90
N ALA A 33 -8.66 -1.35 -14.55
CA ALA A 33 -9.35 -0.45 -15.48
C ALA A 33 -8.59 0.85 -15.72
N ARG A 34 -7.41 1.03 -15.12
CA ARG A 34 -6.57 2.20 -15.25
C ARG A 34 -7.21 3.49 -14.73
N ARG A 35 -8.14 3.36 -13.79
CA ARG A 35 -8.71 4.50 -13.07
C ARG A 35 -7.87 4.85 -11.83
N ALA A 36 -7.00 3.94 -11.41
CA ALA A 36 -6.07 4.13 -10.30
C ALA A 36 -4.73 3.51 -10.64
N ALA A 37 -3.66 4.07 -10.08
CA ALA A 37 -2.30 3.54 -10.20
C ALA A 37 -1.74 3.37 -8.80
N VAL A 38 -1.06 2.25 -8.56
CA VAL A 38 -0.45 1.95 -7.27
C VAL A 38 1.06 2.08 -7.39
N TYR A 39 1.68 2.76 -6.45
CA TYR A 39 3.12 2.99 -6.42
C TYR A 39 3.76 2.18 -5.31
N ILE A 40 4.97 1.70 -5.56
CA ILE A 40 5.76 0.96 -4.57
C ILE A 40 7.24 1.33 -4.73
N ASP A 41 7.96 1.38 -3.61
CA ASP A 41 9.42 1.52 -3.67
C ASP A 41 10.08 0.23 -3.16
N GLU A 42 11.41 0.17 -3.26
CA GLU A 42 12.15 -1.04 -2.90
C GLU A 42 12.01 -1.42 -1.42
N ARG A 43 11.82 -0.45 -0.53
CA ARG A 43 11.67 -0.71 0.91
C ARG A 43 10.34 -1.41 1.18
N CYS A 44 9.29 -0.93 0.55
CA CYS A 44 7.94 -1.47 0.71
C CYS A 44 7.85 -2.86 0.06
N GLU A 45 8.49 -3.03 -1.11
CA GLU A 45 8.53 -4.33 -1.78
C GLU A 45 9.32 -5.35 -0.95
N ALA A 46 10.45 -4.93 -0.36
CA ALA A 46 11.24 -5.82 0.49
C ALA A 46 10.47 -6.28 1.73
N GLU A 47 9.69 -5.39 2.33
CA GLU A 47 8.83 -5.78 3.45
C GLU A 47 7.77 -6.77 3.01
N LEU A 48 7.13 -6.53 1.87
CA LEU A 48 6.12 -7.46 1.34
C LEU A 48 6.74 -8.84 1.12
N GLU A 49 7.91 -8.89 0.50
CA GLU A 49 8.61 -10.15 0.27
C GLU A 49 8.90 -10.88 1.57
N ARG A 50 9.37 -10.15 2.59
CA ARG A 50 9.66 -10.73 3.91
C ARG A 50 8.40 -11.25 4.58
N VAL A 51 7.32 -10.48 4.54
CA VAL A 51 6.07 -10.86 5.19
C VAL A 51 5.40 -12.04 4.49
N LEU A 52 5.52 -12.13 3.17
CA LEU A 52 5.00 -13.30 2.43
C LEU A 52 5.67 -14.60 2.85
N ALA A 53 6.87 -14.54 3.42
CA ALA A 53 7.58 -15.72 3.92
C ALA A 53 7.20 -16.11 5.34
N TYR A 54 6.41 -15.29 6.04
CA TYR A 54 5.99 -15.57 7.41
C TYR A 54 4.96 -16.70 7.45
N ASP A 55 4.81 -17.30 8.63
CA ASP A 55 3.72 -18.22 8.90
C ASP A 55 2.42 -17.40 9.05
N LEU A 56 1.55 -17.49 8.06
CA LEU A 56 0.27 -16.80 8.05
C LEU A 56 -0.86 -17.73 8.54
N GLY A 57 -0.52 -18.74 9.32
CA GLY A 57 -1.47 -19.72 9.81
C GLY A 57 -1.99 -20.58 8.66
N LYS A 58 -3.31 -20.73 8.57
CA LYS A 58 -3.93 -21.52 7.48
C LYS A 58 -3.78 -20.85 6.12
N HIS A 59 -3.26 -19.63 6.07
CA HIS A 59 -3.01 -18.90 4.82
C HIS A 59 -1.53 -18.91 4.42
N SER A 60 -0.69 -19.69 5.14
CA SER A 60 0.73 -19.80 4.80
C SER A 60 0.89 -20.33 3.38
N ILE A 61 1.84 -19.78 2.66
CA ILE A 61 2.06 -20.10 1.26
C ILE A 61 3.49 -20.59 1.05
N ASP A 62 3.66 -21.47 0.05
CA ASP A 62 4.97 -22.01 -0.27
C ASP A 62 5.81 -21.03 -1.11
N ALA A 63 7.05 -21.43 -1.43
CA ALA A 63 7.98 -20.57 -2.16
C ALA A 63 7.45 -20.23 -3.56
N GLU A 64 6.78 -21.17 -4.22
CA GLU A 64 6.22 -20.93 -5.54
C GLU A 64 5.09 -19.90 -5.49
N ALA A 65 4.20 -20.02 -4.51
CA ALA A 65 3.09 -19.09 -4.32
C ALA A 65 3.61 -17.70 -3.93
N ARG A 66 4.66 -17.64 -3.10
CA ARG A 66 5.28 -16.35 -2.76
C ARG A 66 5.84 -15.65 -4.00
N ALA A 67 6.53 -16.41 -4.86
CA ALA A 67 7.07 -15.84 -6.10
C ALA A 67 5.96 -15.35 -7.01
N ALA A 68 4.84 -16.07 -7.08
CA ALA A 68 3.68 -15.66 -7.88
C ALA A 68 3.05 -14.38 -7.33
N CYS A 69 2.97 -14.23 -6.01
CA CYS A 69 2.46 -13.01 -5.39
C CYS A 69 3.34 -11.81 -5.71
N LEU A 70 4.65 -11.96 -5.59
CA LEU A 70 5.58 -10.87 -5.93
C LEU A 70 5.50 -10.50 -7.40
N ALA A 71 5.41 -11.49 -8.28
CA ALA A 71 5.26 -11.24 -9.71
C ALA A 71 3.96 -10.49 -10.01
N ALA A 72 2.87 -10.85 -9.33
CA ALA A 72 1.58 -10.16 -9.48
C ALA A 72 1.69 -8.69 -9.03
N CYS A 73 2.33 -8.46 -7.89
CA CYS A 73 2.58 -7.10 -7.39
C CYS A 73 3.36 -6.28 -8.42
N ARG A 74 4.44 -6.85 -8.96
CA ARG A 74 5.29 -6.16 -9.94
C ARG A 74 4.59 -5.87 -11.26
N ARG A 75 3.59 -6.65 -11.62
CA ARG A 75 2.81 -6.40 -12.83
C ARG A 75 1.89 -5.20 -12.68
N VAL A 76 1.38 -4.95 -11.48
CA VAL A 76 0.38 -3.90 -11.30
C VAL A 76 0.94 -2.63 -10.66
N ALA A 77 2.01 -2.72 -9.87
CA ALA A 77 2.58 -1.57 -9.19
C ALA A 77 3.59 -0.83 -10.07
N LEU A 78 3.55 0.48 -9.99
CA LEU A 78 4.58 1.33 -10.59
C LEU A 78 5.71 1.47 -9.58
N ARG A 79 6.88 0.96 -9.94
CA ARG A 79 8.02 0.98 -9.05
C ARG A 79 8.79 2.29 -9.18
N VAL A 80 9.02 2.94 -8.05
CA VAL A 80 9.77 4.20 -7.99
C VAL A 80 10.95 4.05 -7.04
N ALA A 81 11.94 4.94 -7.19
CA ALA A 81 13.07 4.96 -6.27
C ALA A 81 12.60 5.38 -4.87
N ALA A 82 13.22 4.81 -3.83
CA ALA A 82 12.93 5.22 -2.47
C ALA A 82 13.29 6.69 -2.32
N PRO A 83 12.38 7.51 -1.77
CA PRO A 83 12.66 8.94 -1.60
C PRO A 83 13.76 9.16 -0.58
N GLU A 84 14.50 10.25 -0.74
CA GLU A 84 15.44 10.70 0.26
C GLU A 84 14.67 11.24 1.47
N ALA A 85 15.32 11.19 2.64
CA ALA A 85 14.68 11.62 3.88
C ALA A 85 14.54 13.15 3.91
N LEU A 86 13.38 13.65 3.48
CA LEU A 86 13.06 15.08 3.46
C LEU A 86 11.73 15.32 4.15
N GLN A 87 11.55 14.73 5.32
CA GLN A 87 10.19 14.50 5.81
C GLN A 87 9.81 15.43 6.95
N ALA A 88 10.35 16.66 6.94
CA ALA A 88 10.04 17.65 7.98
C ALA A 88 8.55 17.95 8.10
N GLU A 89 7.81 17.81 7.00
CA GLU A 89 6.36 18.09 6.97
C GLU A 89 5.50 16.88 7.28
N LEU A 90 6.11 15.71 7.52
CA LEU A 90 5.36 14.51 7.85
C LEU A 90 5.38 14.27 9.36
N PRO A 91 4.26 13.83 9.94
CA PRO A 91 4.28 13.38 11.33
C PRO A 91 5.07 12.09 11.45
N GLN A 92 5.59 11.84 12.63
CA GLN A 92 6.25 10.58 12.94
C GLN A 92 5.21 9.52 13.25
N CYS A 93 5.27 8.39 12.54
CA CYS A 93 4.45 7.25 12.88
C CYS A 93 4.98 6.60 14.16
N ARG A 94 4.09 6.21 15.07
CA ARG A 94 4.54 5.54 16.30
C ARG A 94 5.18 4.18 16.03
N ASP A 95 4.86 3.56 14.89
CA ASP A 95 5.60 2.39 14.40
C ASP A 95 6.59 2.87 13.35
N PRO A 96 7.91 2.86 13.65
CA PRO A 96 8.91 3.34 12.69
C PRO A 96 8.93 2.56 11.37
N ASP A 97 8.50 1.29 11.40
CA ASP A 97 8.46 0.46 10.19
C ASP A 97 7.42 0.94 9.19
N ASP A 98 6.45 1.74 9.62
CA ASP A 98 5.39 2.26 8.75
C ASP A 98 5.71 3.64 8.19
N GLN A 99 6.75 4.30 8.68
CA GLN A 99 7.11 5.64 8.22
C GLN A 99 7.35 5.70 6.71
N LYS A 100 7.90 4.63 6.14
CA LYS A 100 8.18 4.56 4.70
C LYS A 100 6.95 4.74 3.81
N PHE A 101 5.78 4.32 4.29
CA PHE A 101 4.55 4.49 3.51
C PHE A 101 4.14 5.95 3.44
N LEU A 102 4.33 6.71 4.52
CA LEU A 102 4.07 8.15 4.52
C LEU A 102 5.04 8.86 3.57
N GLU A 103 6.31 8.48 3.62
CA GLU A 103 7.34 9.07 2.77
C GLU A 103 7.07 8.79 1.30
N LEU A 104 6.72 7.56 0.97
CA LEU A 104 6.39 7.20 -0.40
C LEU A 104 5.16 7.95 -0.89
N ALA A 105 4.11 8.03 -0.07
CA ALA A 105 2.89 8.74 -0.44
C ALA A 105 3.16 10.20 -0.74
N LEU A 106 4.01 10.84 0.08
CA LEU A 106 4.41 12.23 -0.17
C LEU A 106 5.18 12.36 -1.49
N ALA A 107 6.16 11.47 -1.69
CA ALA A 107 7.05 11.54 -2.86
C ALA A 107 6.31 11.36 -4.18
N VAL A 108 5.34 10.46 -4.24
CA VAL A 108 4.58 10.19 -5.47
C VAL A 108 3.35 11.08 -5.60
N ARG A 109 3.13 11.98 -4.66
CA ARG A 109 1.93 12.82 -4.61
C ARG A 109 0.66 11.96 -4.64
N ALA A 110 0.62 10.98 -3.76
CA ALA A 110 -0.52 10.08 -3.68
C ALA A 110 -1.80 10.86 -3.37
N ASP A 111 -2.91 10.36 -3.88
CA ASP A 111 -4.22 10.83 -3.45
C ASP A 111 -4.59 10.15 -2.13
N TYR A 112 -4.25 8.86 -2.02
CA TYR A 112 -4.56 8.06 -0.84
C TYR A 112 -3.40 7.15 -0.46
N LEU A 113 -3.14 7.10 0.85
CA LEU A 113 -2.43 6.00 1.47
C LEU A 113 -3.50 5.08 2.07
N VAL A 114 -3.59 3.86 1.58
CA VAL A 114 -4.65 2.93 1.97
C VAL A 114 -4.11 1.97 3.02
N THR A 115 -4.79 1.93 4.16
CA THR A 115 -4.35 1.13 5.30
C THR A 115 -5.53 0.78 6.21
N LYS A 116 -5.36 -0.27 6.99
CA LYS A 116 -6.25 -0.59 8.12
C LYS A 116 -5.51 -0.46 9.46
N ASP A 117 -4.23 -0.10 9.41
CA ASP A 117 -3.38 -0.01 10.60
C ASP A 117 -3.68 1.28 11.36
N GLN A 118 -4.02 1.13 12.64
CA GLN A 118 -4.36 2.26 13.49
C GLN A 118 -3.20 3.25 13.65
N ALA A 119 -1.95 2.76 13.64
CA ALA A 119 -0.79 3.64 13.75
C ALA A 119 -0.69 4.64 12.59
N LEU A 120 -1.18 4.27 11.40
CA LEU A 120 -1.25 5.18 10.26
C LEU A 120 -2.55 5.96 10.25
N LEU A 121 -3.68 5.31 10.52
CA LEU A 121 -4.98 5.97 10.49
C LEU A 121 -5.07 7.14 11.49
N GLU A 122 -4.44 7.01 12.65
CA GLU A 122 -4.46 8.08 13.64
C GLU A 122 -3.76 9.35 13.18
N LEU A 123 -2.94 9.27 12.13
CA LEU A 123 -2.24 10.42 11.57
C LEU A 123 -3.04 11.15 10.49
N ALA A 124 -4.22 10.67 10.14
CA ALA A 124 -4.99 11.21 9.01
C ALA A 124 -5.23 12.71 9.10
N ARG A 125 -5.49 13.23 10.30
CA ARG A 125 -5.76 14.67 10.49
C ARG A 125 -4.50 15.52 10.49
N ARG A 126 -3.33 14.90 10.58
CA ARG A 126 -2.05 15.59 10.66
C ARG A 126 -1.32 15.67 9.34
N VAL A 127 -1.91 15.07 8.29
CA VAL A 127 -1.34 15.07 6.94
C VAL A 127 -2.33 15.76 6.02
N SER A 128 -1.87 16.79 5.31
CA SER A 128 -2.73 17.57 4.41
C SER A 128 -2.46 17.30 2.93
N THR A 129 -1.33 16.67 2.60
CA THR A 129 -0.91 16.50 1.21
C THR A 129 -1.49 15.26 0.55
N PHE A 130 -1.92 14.29 1.34
CA PHE A 130 -2.64 13.11 0.85
C PHE A 130 -3.61 12.64 1.94
N LEU A 131 -4.55 11.80 1.56
CA LEU A 131 -5.51 11.24 2.51
C LEU A 131 -5.04 9.86 2.96
N ILE A 132 -5.22 9.57 4.25
CA ILE A 132 -4.99 8.24 4.81
C ILE A 132 -6.36 7.63 5.05
N ALA A 133 -6.66 6.52 4.39
CA ALA A 133 -8.00 5.97 4.36
C ALA A 133 -7.99 4.44 4.40
N THR A 134 -9.06 3.89 4.94
CA THR A 134 -9.31 2.45 4.85
C THR A 134 -9.78 2.09 3.44
N PRO A 135 -9.72 0.80 3.05
CA PRO A 135 -10.30 0.39 1.78
C PRO A 135 -11.76 0.80 1.61
N ALA A 136 -12.56 0.67 2.67
CA ALA A 136 -13.98 1.03 2.61
C ALA A 136 -14.17 2.53 2.33
N GLU A 137 -13.36 3.37 2.97
CA GLU A 137 -13.43 4.81 2.75
C GLU A 137 -13.02 5.19 1.33
N LEU A 138 -11.98 4.54 0.80
CA LEU A 138 -11.55 4.80 -0.58
C LEU A 138 -12.61 4.34 -1.58
N VAL A 139 -13.17 3.15 -1.38
CA VAL A 139 -14.17 2.58 -2.28
C VAL A 139 -15.36 3.53 -2.45
N ALA A 140 -15.76 4.21 -1.39
CA ALA A 140 -16.84 5.19 -1.44
C ALA A 140 -16.55 6.37 -2.37
N LYS A 141 -15.29 6.58 -2.74
CA LYS A 141 -14.85 7.66 -3.64
C LYS A 141 -14.53 7.20 -5.05
N LEU A 142 -14.61 5.91 -5.31
CA LEU A 142 -14.31 5.36 -6.64
C LEU A 142 -15.48 5.51 -7.62
#